data_15b0187a0e6540d372c6724cd683fbac
#
_entry.id   15b0187a0e6540d372c6724cd683fbac
#
_cell.length_a   1.000
_cell.length_b   1.000
_cell.length_c   1.000
_cell.angle_alpha   90.00
_cell.angle_beta   90.00
_cell.angle_gamma   90.00
#
_symmetry.space_group_name_H-M   'P 1'
#
loop_
_entity.id
_entity.type
_entity.pdbx_description
1 polymer ?
#
loop_
_entity_poly.entity_id
_entity_poly.type
_entity_poly.pdbx_seq_one_letter_code
_entity_poly.pdbx_strand_id
1 'polypeptide(L)'
;LCVKKTLDIYSRDVYEQLASVRIEGVPAVKECVADDGKLIVVEEYVQGRSLKQVLDEQGLLNEEQAYDIAVQLADVLVRLHQLEPAIVHRDIKPSNIIIEKNGHVNLIDFNAARHVNADKNEDTRMLGTVYFAAPEQFGFGQSDERTDIYGLGATINYIMTGDKPGAGIAECRFSDILKKCLMVDAKDRYQSAEELRGVLDMLNYSI
;
A
#
# COMPACT_ATOMS: atom_id res chain seq x y z
N LEU A 1 11.02 19.39 -7.69
CA LEU A 1 11.81 18.21 -8.06
C LEU A 1 10.87 17.11 -8.56
N CYS A 2 11.33 16.33 -9.58
CA CYS A 2 10.59 15.22 -10.15
C CYS A 2 11.50 14.00 -10.30
N VAL A 3 10.89 12.82 -10.31
CA VAL A 3 11.52 11.54 -10.65
C VAL A 3 11.03 11.12 -12.03
N LYS A 4 11.93 10.70 -12.89
CA LYS A 4 11.60 10.04 -14.16
C LYS A 4 11.82 8.54 -14.00
N LYS A 5 10.80 7.75 -14.26
CA LYS A 5 10.82 6.28 -14.27
C LYS A 5 10.59 5.75 -15.69
N THR A 6 11.18 4.61 -16.00
CA THR A 6 10.88 3.86 -17.22
C THR A 6 10.44 2.47 -16.78
N LEU A 7 9.20 2.11 -17.11
CA LEU A 7 8.51 0.94 -16.60
C LEU A 7 8.32 -0.09 -17.69
N ASP A 8 8.71 -1.34 -17.42
CA ASP A 8 8.46 -2.51 -18.29
C ASP A 8 7.14 -3.22 -17.91
N ILE A 9 6.71 -3.08 -16.64
CA ILE A 9 5.45 -3.63 -16.13
C ILE A 9 4.66 -2.45 -15.56
N TYR A 10 3.46 -2.23 -16.06
CA TYR A 10 2.60 -1.12 -15.66
C TYR A 10 1.15 -1.32 -16.11
N SER A 11 0.22 -0.61 -15.48
CA SER A 11 -1.11 -0.34 -16.01
C SER A 11 -1.16 1.11 -16.48
N ARG A 12 -1.27 1.33 -17.79
CA ARG A 12 -1.30 2.67 -18.37
C ARG A 12 -2.48 3.48 -17.85
N ASP A 13 -3.66 2.86 -17.81
CA ASP A 13 -4.90 3.52 -17.39
C ASP A 13 -4.83 4.01 -15.93
N VAL A 14 -4.15 3.26 -15.04
CA VAL A 14 -3.88 3.69 -13.66
C VAL A 14 -3.01 4.95 -13.64
N TYR A 15 -1.92 4.99 -14.42
CA TYR A 15 -1.05 6.17 -14.44
C TYR A 15 -1.73 7.38 -15.09
N GLU A 16 -2.56 7.19 -16.12
CA GLU A 16 -3.38 8.26 -16.72
C GLU A 16 -4.40 8.81 -15.72
N GLN A 17 -5.05 7.94 -14.93
CA GLN A 17 -5.96 8.38 -13.87
C GLN A 17 -5.20 9.13 -12.77
N LEU A 18 -4.06 8.62 -12.29
CA LEU A 18 -3.22 9.30 -11.28
C LEU A 18 -2.71 10.67 -11.79
N ALA A 19 -2.48 10.82 -13.09
CA ALA A 19 -2.10 12.10 -13.67
C ALA A 19 -3.25 13.11 -13.70
N SER A 20 -4.50 12.66 -13.67
CA SER A 20 -5.70 13.51 -13.72
C SER A 20 -6.19 13.96 -12.35
N VAL A 21 -5.72 13.37 -11.25
CA VAL A 21 -6.17 13.64 -9.89
C VAL A 21 -5.02 13.99 -8.96
N ARG A 22 -5.32 14.68 -7.85
CA ARG A 22 -4.36 14.89 -6.77
C ARG A 22 -4.85 14.13 -5.54
N ILE A 23 -4.02 13.22 -5.05
CA ILE A 23 -4.31 12.39 -3.88
C ILE A 23 -3.26 12.70 -2.82
N GLU A 24 -3.69 13.08 -1.63
CA GLU A 24 -2.80 13.28 -0.50
C GLU A 24 -2.16 11.96 -0.07
N GLY A 25 -0.85 11.97 0.14
CA GLY A 25 -0.07 10.75 0.43
C GLY A 25 0.30 9.93 -0.81
N VAL A 26 0.05 10.47 -2.03
CA VAL A 26 0.49 9.87 -3.30
C VAL A 26 1.23 10.92 -4.12
N PRO A 27 2.44 10.63 -4.65
CA PRO A 27 3.16 11.56 -5.52
C PRO A 27 2.34 11.92 -6.75
N ALA A 28 2.25 13.20 -7.07
CA ALA A 28 1.54 13.62 -8.28
C ALA A 28 2.25 13.12 -9.54
N VAL A 29 1.57 12.39 -10.38
CA VAL A 29 2.02 12.08 -11.74
C VAL A 29 1.89 13.34 -12.59
N LYS A 30 3.00 13.81 -13.15
CA LYS A 30 3.06 15.01 -13.99
C LYS A 30 2.88 14.67 -15.46
N GLU A 31 3.42 13.55 -15.87
CA GLU A 31 3.40 13.08 -17.23
C GLU A 31 3.54 11.55 -17.27
N CYS A 32 2.83 10.90 -18.18
CA CYS A 32 3.03 9.50 -18.52
C CYS A 32 2.92 9.32 -20.04
N VAL A 33 3.94 8.72 -20.65
CA VAL A 33 4.04 8.54 -22.10
C VAL A 33 4.46 7.12 -22.41
N ALA A 34 3.73 6.44 -23.29
CA ALA A 34 4.13 5.13 -23.80
C ALA A 34 5.19 5.31 -24.89
N ASP A 35 6.31 4.59 -24.79
CA ASP A 35 7.43 4.61 -25.71
C ASP A 35 8.04 3.20 -25.83
N ASP A 36 8.05 2.65 -27.04
CA ASP A 36 8.63 1.33 -27.38
C ASP A 36 8.27 0.21 -26.36
N GLY A 37 6.97 0.09 -26.06
CA GLY A 37 6.44 -0.94 -25.15
C GLY A 37 6.71 -0.68 -23.66
N LYS A 38 7.33 0.44 -23.32
CA LYS A 38 7.56 0.91 -21.94
C LYS A 38 6.69 2.10 -21.63
N LEU A 39 6.46 2.37 -20.35
CA LEU A 39 5.85 3.61 -19.89
C LEU A 39 6.91 4.50 -19.24
N ILE A 40 7.06 5.70 -19.76
CA ILE A 40 7.85 6.77 -19.15
C ILE A 40 6.91 7.56 -18.25
N VAL A 41 7.23 7.61 -16.96
CA VAL A 41 6.45 8.36 -15.96
C VAL A 41 7.34 9.44 -15.34
N VAL A 42 6.82 10.65 -15.27
CA VAL A 42 7.41 11.76 -14.50
C VAL A 42 6.49 12.05 -13.34
N GLU A 43 6.97 11.84 -12.13
CA GLU A 43 6.21 12.06 -10.91
C GLU A 43 6.92 13.00 -9.94
N GLU A 44 6.19 13.52 -8.98
CA GLU A 44 6.73 14.35 -7.91
C GLU A 44 7.77 13.58 -7.10
N TYR A 45 8.89 14.26 -6.79
CA TYR A 45 9.88 13.71 -5.86
C TYR A 45 9.42 13.97 -4.41
N VAL A 46 9.15 12.90 -3.69
CA VAL A 46 8.84 12.96 -2.25
C VAL A 46 10.13 13.06 -1.45
N GLN A 47 10.28 14.15 -0.71
CA GLN A 47 11.48 14.39 0.10
C GLN A 47 11.35 13.71 1.47
N GLY A 48 11.92 12.52 1.61
CA GLY A 48 11.86 11.73 2.84
C GLY A 48 12.79 10.54 2.80
N ARG A 49 12.61 9.63 3.76
CA ARG A 49 13.28 8.33 3.79
C ARG A 49 12.25 7.22 3.60
N SER A 50 12.61 6.18 2.85
CA SER A 50 11.74 5.02 2.82
C SER A 50 11.64 4.40 4.21
N LEU A 51 10.47 3.84 4.53
CA LEU A 51 10.27 3.12 5.80
C LEU A 51 11.29 1.99 5.95
N LYS A 52 11.73 1.38 4.82
CA LYS A 52 12.83 0.43 4.84
C LYS A 52 14.13 1.06 5.33
N GLN A 53 14.52 2.23 4.83
CA GLN A 53 15.72 2.94 5.31
C GLN A 53 15.61 3.32 6.79
N VAL A 54 14.42 3.72 7.25
CA VAL A 54 14.17 4.00 8.68
C VAL A 54 14.43 2.75 9.52
N LEU A 55 13.92 1.59 9.10
CA LEU A 55 14.15 0.32 9.80
C LEU A 55 15.64 -0.11 9.77
N ASP A 56 16.31 0.07 8.64
CA ASP A 56 17.74 -0.28 8.50
C ASP A 56 18.63 0.59 9.42
N GLU A 57 18.25 1.85 9.67
CA GLU A 57 19.02 2.79 10.48
C GLU A 57 18.65 2.79 11.96
N GLN A 58 17.37 2.61 12.30
CA GLN A 58 16.83 2.81 13.66
C GLN A 58 16.34 1.52 14.30
N GLY A 59 16.19 0.43 13.52
CA GLY A 59 15.56 -0.81 13.97
C GLY A 59 14.04 -0.77 13.92
N LEU A 60 13.41 -1.65 14.68
CA LEU A 60 11.96 -1.79 14.71
C LEU A 60 11.28 -0.56 15.32
N LEU A 61 10.07 -0.29 14.87
CA LEU A 61 9.28 0.83 15.35
C LEU A 61 8.46 0.43 16.58
N ASN A 62 8.21 1.40 17.46
CA ASN A 62 7.31 1.21 18.58
C ASN A 62 5.83 1.26 18.12
N GLU A 63 4.93 0.92 19.05
CA GLU A 63 3.49 0.84 18.79
C GLU A 63 2.90 2.17 18.29
N GLU A 64 3.28 3.30 18.90
CA GLU A 64 2.76 4.62 18.54
C GLU A 64 3.16 5.01 17.11
N GLN A 65 4.44 4.84 16.76
CA GLN A 65 4.94 5.10 15.42
C GLN A 65 4.26 4.20 14.37
N ALA A 66 4.09 2.91 14.69
CA ALA A 66 3.44 1.96 13.79
C ALA A 66 1.95 2.29 13.60
N TYR A 67 1.28 2.72 14.69
CA TYR A 67 -0.11 3.15 14.64
C TYR A 67 -0.29 4.40 13.76
N ASP A 68 0.54 5.43 13.92
CA ASP A 68 0.49 6.65 13.12
C ASP A 68 0.67 6.37 11.63
N ILE A 69 1.59 5.45 11.29
CA ILE A 69 1.80 5.02 9.92
C ILE A 69 0.57 4.24 9.40
N ALA A 70 -0.01 3.36 10.21
CA ALA A 70 -1.19 2.57 9.83
C ALA A 70 -2.39 3.47 9.51
N VAL A 71 -2.63 4.48 10.34
CA VAL A 71 -3.71 5.47 10.15
C VAL A 71 -3.52 6.22 8.84
N GLN A 72 -2.33 6.78 8.60
CA GLN A 72 -2.05 7.56 7.39
C GLN A 72 -2.12 6.69 6.11
N LEU A 73 -1.61 5.45 6.16
CA LEU A 73 -1.74 4.51 5.04
C LEU A 73 -3.20 4.13 4.78
N ALA A 74 -4.00 3.90 5.81
CA ALA A 74 -5.43 3.64 5.65
C ALA A 74 -6.14 4.83 4.99
N ASP A 75 -5.79 6.08 5.35
CA ASP A 75 -6.32 7.28 4.69
C ASP A 75 -5.95 7.35 3.19
N VAL A 76 -4.71 6.97 2.84
CA VAL A 76 -4.29 6.88 1.43
C VAL A 76 -5.10 5.83 0.68
N LEU A 77 -5.28 4.64 1.28
CA LEU A 77 -6.07 3.56 0.68
C LEU A 77 -7.53 3.94 0.49
N VAL A 78 -8.14 4.61 1.47
CA VAL A 78 -9.52 5.14 1.32
C VAL A 78 -9.62 5.99 0.06
N ARG A 79 -8.71 6.94 -0.13
CA ARG A 79 -8.72 7.84 -1.30
C ARG A 79 -8.51 7.10 -2.62
N LEU A 80 -7.62 6.09 -2.67
CA LEU A 80 -7.38 5.29 -3.86
C LEU A 80 -8.56 4.40 -4.23
N HIS A 81 -9.18 3.78 -3.22
CA HIS A 81 -10.30 2.86 -3.40
C HIS A 81 -11.61 3.58 -3.71
N GLN A 82 -11.74 4.87 -3.36
CA GLN A 82 -12.90 5.71 -3.70
C GLN A 82 -12.85 6.31 -5.11
N LEU A 83 -11.75 6.12 -5.84
CA LEU A 83 -11.70 6.54 -7.24
C LEU A 83 -12.62 5.68 -8.12
N GLU A 84 -13.03 6.23 -9.26
CA GLU A 84 -13.81 5.51 -10.27
C GLU A 84 -13.07 5.51 -11.62
N PRO A 85 -12.54 4.37 -12.02
CA PRO A 85 -12.49 3.08 -11.31
C PRO A 85 -11.52 3.10 -10.11
N ALA A 86 -11.80 2.26 -9.09
CA ALA A 86 -10.96 2.13 -7.90
C ALA A 86 -9.58 1.60 -8.27
N ILE A 87 -8.53 2.15 -7.64
CA ILE A 87 -7.14 1.72 -7.81
C ILE A 87 -6.72 0.87 -6.61
N VAL A 88 -6.25 -0.35 -6.87
CA VAL A 88 -5.61 -1.24 -5.90
C VAL A 88 -4.10 -1.20 -6.13
N HIS A 89 -3.32 -0.92 -5.08
CA HIS A 89 -1.87 -0.72 -5.17
C HIS A 89 -1.08 -2.03 -5.34
N ARG A 90 -1.44 -3.08 -4.59
CA ARG A 90 -0.93 -4.46 -4.68
C ARG A 90 0.54 -4.69 -4.30
N ASP A 91 1.27 -3.66 -3.92
CA ASP A 91 2.69 -3.80 -3.50
C ASP A 91 3.02 -2.88 -2.29
N ILE A 92 2.17 -2.93 -1.26
CA ILE A 92 2.37 -2.17 -0.02
C ILE A 92 3.46 -2.88 0.79
N LYS A 93 4.60 -2.18 0.99
CA LYS A 93 5.77 -2.67 1.70
C LYS A 93 6.66 -1.52 2.17
N PRO A 94 7.59 -1.73 3.12
CA PRO A 94 8.41 -0.66 3.67
C PRO A 94 9.23 0.13 2.65
N SER A 95 9.66 -0.47 1.53
CA SER A 95 10.41 0.24 0.49
C SER A 95 9.55 1.19 -0.35
N ASN A 96 8.23 0.98 -0.37
CA ASN A 96 7.28 1.76 -1.15
C ASN A 96 6.53 2.81 -0.30
N ILE A 97 6.98 3.02 0.93
CA ILE A 97 6.42 4.01 1.86
C ILE A 97 7.53 5.01 2.19
N ILE A 98 7.31 6.29 1.90
CA ILE A 98 8.23 7.37 2.25
C ILE A 98 7.67 8.14 3.44
N ILE A 99 8.52 8.35 4.44
CA ILE A 99 8.24 9.21 5.59
C ILE A 99 9.00 10.50 5.43
N GLU A 100 8.27 11.61 5.36
CA GLU A 100 8.84 12.95 5.32
C GLU A 100 9.33 13.39 6.70
N LYS A 101 10.11 14.48 6.75
CA LYS A 101 10.63 15.01 8.03
C LYS A 101 9.56 15.45 9.03
N ASN A 102 8.38 15.84 8.54
CA ASN A 102 7.21 16.21 9.35
C ASN A 102 6.38 15.00 9.82
N GLY A 103 6.79 13.78 9.46
CA GLY A 103 6.06 12.54 9.76
C GLY A 103 4.97 12.19 8.75
N HIS A 104 4.80 12.97 7.67
CA HIS A 104 3.81 12.65 6.64
C HIS A 104 4.22 11.41 5.84
N VAL A 105 3.26 10.51 5.62
CA VAL A 105 3.45 9.24 4.94
C VAL A 105 2.97 9.33 3.49
N ASN A 106 3.83 8.90 2.57
CA ASN A 106 3.50 8.80 1.15
C ASN A 106 3.67 7.36 0.67
N LEU A 107 2.67 6.86 -0.06
CA LEU A 107 2.72 5.58 -0.75
C LEU A 107 3.17 5.82 -2.19
N ILE A 108 4.25 5.14 -2.58
CA ILE A 108 4.89 5.31 -3.89
C ILE A 108 4.92 4.01 -4.67
N ASP A 109 5.23 4.07 -5.96
CA ASP A 109 5.47 2.91 -6.84
C ASP A 109 4.21 2.10 -7.19
N PHE A 110 3.45 2.64 -8.14
CA PHE A 110 2.19 2.07 -8.65
C PHE A 110 2.40 1.06 -9.80
N ASN A 111 3.59 0.47 -9.95
CA ASN A 111 3.90 -0.45 -11.06
C ASN A 111 3.04 -1.71 -11.04
N ALA A 112 2.70 -2.20 -9.86
CA ALA A 112 1.84 -3.37 -9.67
C ALA A 112 0.35 -3.01 -9.56
N ALA A 113 0.02 -1.71 -9.53
CA ALA A 113 -1.34 -1.23 -9.32
C ALA A 113 -2.24 -1.52 -10.52
N ARG A 114 -3.54 -1.67 -10.25
CA ARG A 114 -4.55 -1.86 -11.27
C ARG A 114 -5.92 -1.36 -10.82
N HIS A 115 -6.84 -1.25 -11.77
CA HIS A 115 -8.24 -1.02 -11.48
C HIS A 115 -8.94 -2.30 -10.98
N VAL A 116 -9.88 -2.14 -10.05
CA VAL A 116 -10.80 -3.21 -9.70
C VAL A 116 -11.64 -3.57 -10.93
N ASN A 117 -11.82 -4.88 -11.18
CA ASN A 117 -12.52 -5.41 -12.36
C ASN A 117 -11.79 -5.24 -13.72
N ALA A 118 -10.51 -4.84 -13.75
CA ALA A 118 -9.70 -5.02 -14.96
C ALA A 118 -9.71 -6.49 -15.39
N ASP A 119 -9.71 -6.73 -16.70
CA ASP A 119 -9.95 -8.05 -17.30
C ASP A 119 -9.22 -9.21 -16.61
N LYS A 120 -9.93 -10.33 -16.43
CA LYS A 120 -9.48 -11.53 -15.70
C LYS A 120 -8.14 -12.15 -16.14
N ASN A 121 -7.64 -11.72 -17.31
CA ASN A 121 -6.39 -12.24 -17.88
C ASN A 121 -5.12 -11.57 -17.33
N GLU A 122 -5.22 -10.50 -16.53
CA GLU A 122 -4.06 -9.77 -16.01
C GLU A 122 -3.56 -10.28 -14.65
N ASP A 123 -4.36 -11.05 -13.90
CA ASP A 123 -3.97 -11.63 -12.59
C ASP A 123 -3.00 -12.81 -12.69
N THR A 124 -2.63 -13.25 -13.87
CA THR A 124 -1.74 -14.41 -14.08
C THR A 124 -0.26 -14.10 -13.84
N ARG A 125 0.12 -12.85 -13.62
CA ARG A 125 1.49 -12.49 -13.26
C ARG A 125 1.61 -12.34 -11.75
N MET A 126 2.51 -13.12 -11.15
CA MET A 126 2.93 -12.94 -9.77
C MET A 126 3.59 -11.56 -9.64
N LEU A 127 2.82 -10.54 -9.29
CA LEU A 127 3.28 -9.19 -9.00
C LEU A 127 3.11 -8.94 -7.51
N GLY A 128 4.20 -8.59 -6.86
CA GLY A 128 4.26 -8.31 -5.43
C GLY A 128 5.51 -8.91 -4.79
N THR A 129 5.89 -8.35 -3.66
CA THR A 129 7.00 -8.86 -2.86
C THR A 129 6.50 -10.02 -2.00
N VAL A 130 7.04 -11.22 -2.17
CA VAL A 130 6.60 -12.51 -1.58
C VAL A 130 6.17 -12.43 -0.11
N TYR A 131 6.73 -11.51 0.68
CA TYR A 131 6.45 -11.41 2.11
C TYR A 131 5.29 -10.47 2.48
N PHE A 132 4.88 -9.59 1.58
CA PHE A 132 3.82 -8.60 1.85
C PHE A 132 2.60 -8.80 0.96
N ALA A 133 2.72 -9.65 -0.06
CA ALA A 133 1.65 -9.92 -1.01
C ALA A 133 0.57 -10.81 -0.38
N ALA A 134 -0.68 -10.46 -0.63
CA ALA A 134 -1.83 -11.23 -0.18
C ALA A 134 -1.92 -12.58 -0.91
N PRO A 135 -2.51 -13.63 -0.28
CA PRO A 135 -2.59 -14.97 -0.86
C PRO A 135 -3.20 -15.01 -2.26
N GLU A 136 -4.21 -14.19 -2.54
CA GLU A 136 -4.85 -14.10 -3.85
C GLU A 136 -3.92 -13.64 -4.96
N GLN A 137 -2.86 -12.88 -4.65
CA GLN A 137 -1.85 -12.42 -5.63
C GLN A 137 -0.98 -13.55 -6.19
N PHE A 138 -1.04 -14.74 -5.58
CA PHE A 138 -0.33 -15.95 -6.03
C PHE A 138 -1.17 -16.85 -6.94
N GLY A 139 -2.25 -16.32 -7.53
CA GLY A 139 -3.09 -17.06 -8.45
C GLY A 139 -4.27 -17.81 -7.80
N PHE A 140 -4.53 -17.56 -6.52
CA PHE A 140 -5.65 -18.15 -5.78
C PHE A 140 -6.94 -17.31 -5.80
N GLY A 141 -6.97 -16.20 -6.55
CA GLY A 141 -8.13 -15.32 -6.61
C GLY A 141 -7.85 -14.06 -7.43
N GLN A 142 -8.80 -13.14 -7.41
CA GLN A 142 -8.64 -11.80 -7.97
C GLN A 142 -8.30 -10.81 -6.87
N SER A 143 -7.35 -9.92 -7.16
CA SER A 143 -7.04 -8.81 -6.26
C SER A 143 -8.15 -7.76 -6.30
N ASP A 144 -8.56 -7.29 -5.14
CA ASP A 144 -9.45 -6.16 -4.93
C ASP A 144 -8.92 -5.30 -3.76
N GLU A 145 -9.71 -4.37 -3.26
CA GLU A 145 -9.31 -3.44 -2.18
C GLU A 145 -8.80 -4.17 -0.93
N ARG A 146 -9.28 -5.39 -0.67
CA ARG A 146 -8.88 -6.21 0.48
C ARG A 146 -7.45 -6.76 0.35
N THR A 147 -6.91 -6.77 -0.86
CA THR A 147 -5.49 -7.07 -1.12
C THR A 147 -4.59 -6.02 -0.48
N ASP A 148 -4.93 -4.74 -0.59
CA ASP A 148 -4.18 -3.65 0.02
C ASP A 148 -4.31 -3.65 1.54
N ILE A 149 -5.47 -4.03 2.08
CA ILE A 149 -5.69 -4.21 3.52
C ILE A 149 -4.74 -5.27 4.10
N TYR A 150 -4.54 -6.39 3.39
CA TYR A 150 -3.56 -7.40 3.78
C TYR A 150 -2.14 -6.83 3.73
N GLY A 151 -1.75 -6.16 2.64
CA GLY A 151 -0.43 -5.55 2.47
C GLY A 151 -0.11 -4.52 3.56
N LEU A 152 -1.10 -3.70 3.94
CA LEU A 152 -0.98 -2.77 5.07
C LEU A 152 -0.75 -3.54 6.38
N GLY A 153 -1.59 -4.52 6.70
CA GLY A 153 -1.43 -5.35 7.91
C GLY A 153 -0.07 -6.03 7.98
N ALA A 154 0.38 -6.63 6.87
CA ALA A 154 1.69 -7.27 6.75
C ALA A 154 2.85 -6.29 6.99
N THR A 155 2.74 -5.09 6.41
CA THR A 155 3.75 -4.04 6.57
C THR A 155 3.83 -3.54 8.01
N ILE A 156 2.69 -3.24 8.63
CA ILE A 156 2.64 -2.75 10.02
C ILE A 156 3.13 -3.81 11.00
N ASN A 157 2.72 -5.08 10.83
CA ASN A 157 3.25 -6.16 11.64
C ASN A 157 4.77 -6.28 11.51
N TYR A 158 5.28 -6.24 10.28
CA TYR A 158 6.72 -6.36 10.00
C TYR A 158 7.55 -5.24 10.64
N ILE A 159 7.09 -3.98 10.59
CA ILE A 159 7.87 -2.86 11.14
C ILE A 159 7.96 -2.88 12.67
N MET A 160 7.08 -3.63 13.34
CA MET A 160 7.07 -3.80 14.80
C MET A 160 7.84 -5.05 15.24
N THR A 161 7.81 -6.13 14.45
CA THR A 161 8.36 -7.43 14.87
C THR A 161 9.62 -7.83 14.11
N GLY A 162 9.82 -7.34 12.90
CA GLY A 162 10.80 -7.86 11.94
C GLY A 162 10.39 -9.19 11.31
N ASP A 163 9.27 -9.76 11.71
CA ASP A 163 8.78 -11.06 11.29
C ASP A 163 7.95 -10.98 10.03
N LYS A 164 8.11 -12.00 9.17
CA LYS A 164 7.28 -12.18 7.99
C LYS A 164 5.86 -12.59 8.39
N PRO A 165 4.83 -12.29 7.56
CA PRO A 165 3.49 -12.77 7.79
C PRO A 165 3.46 -14.29 8.03
N GLY A 166 2.74 -14.71 9.06
CA GLY A 166 2.64 -16.13 9.48
C GLY A 166 3.63 -16.56 10.57
N ALA A 167 4.66 -15.76 10.91
CA ALA A 167 5.56 -16.05 12.01
C ALA A 167 5.03 -15.59 13.38
N GLY A 168 4.15 -14.60 13.39
CA GLY A 168 3.54 -14.06 14.61
C GLY A 168 2.86 -12.72 14.35
N ILE A 169 2.10 -12.26 15.32
CA ILE A 169 1.46 -10.93 15.31
C ILE A 169 2.03 -10.12 16.47
N ALA A 170 2.35 -8.85 16.20
CA ALA A 170 2.82 -7.91 17.19
C ALA A 170 1.86 -7.84 18.39
N GLU A 171 2.40 -7.97 19.59
CA GLU A 171 1.63 -7.75 20.82
C GLU A 171 1.49 -6.24 21.06
N CYS A 172 0.33 -5.68 20.75
CA CYS A 172 0.01 -4.27 20.83
C CYS A 172 -1.50 -4.05 20.98
N ARG A 173 -1.92 -2.82 21.30
CA ARG A 173 -3.34 -2.47 21.49
C ARG A 173 -4.22 -2.71 20.24
N PHE A 174 -3.61 -2.80 19.04
CA PHE A 174 -4.31 -3.07 17.79
C PHE A 174 -3.95 -4.43 17.16
N SER A 175 -3.46 -5.38 17.96
CA SER A 175 -3.11 -6.72 17.49
C SER A 175 -4.27 -7.46 16.83
N ASP A 176 -5.50 -7.28 17.32
CA ASP A 176 -6.69 -7.92 16.73
C ASP A 176 -7.06 -7.31 15.36
N ILE A 177 -6.75 -6.01 15.16
CA ILE A 177 -6.88 -5.37 13.86
C ILE A 177 -5.89 -6.00 12.87
N LEU A 178 -4.62 -6.16 13.27
CA LEU A 178 -3.60 -6.80 12.44
C LEU A 178 -3.98 -8.24 12.10
N LYS A 179 -4.46 -9.03 13.07
CA LYS A 179 -4.94 -10.40 12.84
C LYS A 179 -6.03 -10.42 11.77
N LYS A 180 -7.02 -9.52 11.86
CA LYS A 180 -8.12 -9.45 10.88
C LYS A 180 -7.61 -9.03 9.49
N CYS A 181 -6.69 -8.06 9.39
CA CYS A 181 -6.07 -7.69 8.12
C CYS A 181 -5.35 -8.87 7.45
N LEU A 182 -4.71 -9.74 8.24
CA LEU A 182 -3.87 -10.84 7.78
C LEU A 182 -4.61 -12.18 7.58
N MET A 183 -5.95 -12.18 7.64
CA MET A 183 -6.73 -13.38 7.32
C MET A 183 -6.44 -13.86 5.90
N VAL A 184 -6.29 -15.19 5.74
CA VAL A 184 -5.96 -15.80 4.45
C VAL A 184 -7.06 -15.54 3.43
N ASP A 185 -8.31 -15.78 3.83
CA ASP A 185 -9.47 -15.51 2.97
C ASP A 185 -9.84 -14.01 3.04
N ALA A 186 -9.89 -13.34 1.90
CA ALA A 186 -10.21 -11.92 1.80
C ALA A 186 -11.58 -11.57 2.41
N LYS A 187 -12.55 -12.51 2.39
CA LYS A 187 -13.88 -12.28 2.99
C LYS A 187 -13.85 -12.13 4.52
N ASP A 188 -12.81 -12.66 5.17
CA ASP A 188 -12.65 -12.62 6.63
C ASP A 188 -11.87 -11.37 7.09
N ARG A 189 -11.33 -10.58 6.15
CA ARG A 189 -10.67 -9.28 6.41
C ARG A 189 -11.70 -8.15 6.60
N TYR A 190 -11.22 -6.96 6.85
CA TYR A 190 -12.02 -5.74 6.63
C TYR A 190 -12.42 -5.66 5.17
N GLN A 191 -13.66 -5.26 4.89
CA GLN A 191 -14.20 -5.29 3.53
C GLN A 191 -13.92 -4.00 2.76
N SER A 192 -13.52 -2.94 3.43
CA SER A 192 -13.05 -1.70 2.80
C SER A 192 -11.98 -1.01 3.64
N ALA A 193 -11.22 -0.10 3.03
CA ALA A 193 -10.26 0.74 3.74
C ALA A 193 -10.96 1.68 4.74
N GLU A 194 -12.20 2.12 4.46
CA GLU A 194 -13.01 2.91 5.38
C GLU A 194 -13.37 2.13 6.64
N GLU A 195 -13.74 0.83 6.51
CA GLU A 195 -14.02 -0.02 7.67
C GLU A 195 -12.78 -0.13 8.54
N LEU A 196 -11.62 -0.43 7.95
CA LEU A 196 -10.34 -0.50 8.68
C LEU A 196 -10.00 0.83 9.36
N ARG A 197 -10.13 1.94 8.62
CA ARG A 197 -9.81 3.28 9.12
C ARG A 197 -10.71 3.67 10.32
N GLY A 198 -12.00 3.36 10.21
CA GLY A 198 -12.97 3.60 11.30
C GLY A 198 -12.63 2.83 12.58
N VAL A 199 -12.17 1.58 12.48
CA VAL A 199 -11.77 0.79 13.65
C VAL A 199 -10.46 1.32 14.24
N LEU A 200 -9.50 1.78 13.44
CA LEU A 200 -8.30 2.45 13.92
C LEU A 200 -8.66 3.72 14.71
N ASP A 201 -9.61 4.53 14.24
CA ASP A 201 -10.04 5.73 14.95
C ASP A 201 -10.62 5.44 16.34
N MET A 202 -11.38 4.36 16.49
CA MET A 202 -11.96 3.99 17.78
C MET A 202 -10.91 3.74 18.88
N LEU A 203 -9.69 3.35 18.50
CA LEU A 203 -8.59 3.16 19.46
C LEU A 203 -8.08 4.48 20.04
N ASN A 204 -8.16 5.59 19.31
CA ASN A 204 -7.74 6.92 19.80
C ASN A 204 -8.69 7.50 20.86
N TYR A 205 -9.96 7.08 20.87
CA TYR A 205 -10.96 7.56 21.84
C TYR A 205 -10.98 6.75 23.13
N SER A 206 -10.12 5.72 23.26
CA SER A 206 -10.10 4.81 24.40
C SER A 206 -8.97 5.12 25.42
N ILE A 207 -8.38 6.33 25.35
CA ILE A 207 -7.33 6.83 26.27
C ILE A 207 -7.93 7.81 27.26
#